data_35743413616a118275f743711c0c55df
#
_entry.id   35743413616a118275f743711c0c55df
#
_cell.length_a   1.000
_cell.length_b   1.000
_cell.length_c   1.000
_cell.angle_alpha   90.00
_cell.angle_beta   90.00
_cell.angle_gamma   90.00
#
_symmetry.space_group_name_H-M   'P 1'
#
loop_
_entity.id
_entity.type
_entity.pdbx_description
1 polymer ?
#
loop_
_entity_poly.entity_id
_entity_poly.type
_entity_poly.pdbx_seq_one_letter_code
_entity_poly.pdbx_strand_id
1 'polypeptide(L)'
;YLSGAWCLAQGMSLRFAGRRASVLAGLLIVGFALAGVFYFSELSDRLWIRVLFLNLGVGLLQLLAVLPPHRLSAGADKLEKTVRWTYGLFAIYSLLRAVAVWLLPVQENAELTRSGYWLLTLAGTTLFSLWFALVLLACSVRDVFMTLRDERNRDQLTRLLNRRAFMEAAEPLLQDRRLTSWAVVAVDIDHFKQINDNWGH
;
A
#
# COMPACT_ATOMS: atom_id res chain seq x y z
N TYR A 1 2.39 -19.04 -3.50
CA TYR A 1 3.10 -18.26 -2.48
C TYR A 1 3.85 -17.07 -3.11
N LEU A 2 4.76 -17.31 -4.08
CA LEU A 2 5.47 -16.24 -4.81
C LEU A 2 4.52 -15.34 -5.62
N SER A 3 3.47 -15.91 -6.22
CA SER A 3 2.45 -15.14 -6.97
C SER A 3 1.71 -14.15 -6.08
N GLY A 4 1.32 -14.57 -4.87
CA GLY A 4 0.69 -13.68 -3.89
C GLY A 4 1.61 -12.54 -3.47
N ALA A 5 2.90 -12.84 -3.19
CA ALA A 5 3.91 -11.83 -2.86
C ALA A 5 4.12 -10.84 -4.03
N TRP A 6 4.12 -11.32 -5.26
CA TRP A 6 4.21 -10.49 -6.46
C TRP A 6 2.99 -9.57 -6.64
N CYS A 7 1.75 -10.10 -6.52
CA CYS A 7 0.54 -9.29 -6.60
C CYS A 7 0.51 -8.20 -5.52
N LEU A 8 0.91 -8.55 -4.29
CA LEU A 8 1.00 -7.60 -3.19
C LEU A 8 2.04 -6.51 -3.49
N ALA A 9 3.23 -6.88 -3.97
CA ALA A 9 4.28 -5.93 -4.34
C ALA A 9 3.82 -4.97 -5.46
N GLN A 10 3.10 -5.46 -6.48
CA GLN A 10 2.52 -4.62 -7.53
C GLN A 10 1.49 -3.63 -6.98
N GLY A 11 0.55 -4.11 -6.15
CA GLY A 11 -0.46 -3.26 -5.51
C GLY A 11 0.16 -2.17 -4.65
N MET A 12 1.15 -2.51 -3.84
CA MET A 12 1.84 -1.54 -2.97
C MET A 12 2.72 -0.57 -3.76
N SER A 13 3.37 -1.01 -4.83
CA SER A 13 4.12 -0.12 -5.73
C SER A 13 3.20 0.90 -6.41
N LEU A 14 2.01 0.48 -6.88
CA LEU A 14 1.00 1.39 -7.41
C LEU A 14 0.54 2.39 -6.35
N ARG A 15 0.26 1.93 -5.13
CA ARG A 15 -0.17 2.79 -4.04
C ARG A 15 0.90 3.80 -3.61
N PHE A 16 2.15 3.37 -3.48
CA PHE A 16 3.24 4.24 -2.97
C PHE A 16 3.87 5.12 -4.04
N ALA A 17 4.00 4.62 -5.27
CA ALA A 17 4.75 5.27 -6.35
C ALA A 17 3.88 5.71 -7.53
N GLY A 18 2.61 5.31 -7.56
CA GLY A 18 1.74 5.53 -8.71
C GLY A 18 2.18 4.77 -9.98
N ARG A 19 3.14 3.86 -9.87
CA ARG A 19 3.66 3.05 -10.98
C ARG A 19 3.85 1.60 -10.56
N ARG A 20 3.77 0.69 -11.51
CA ARG A 20 4.01 -0.74 -11.26
C ARG A 20 5.48 -1.01 -10.96
N ALA A 21 5.75 -1.98 -10.09
CA ALA A 21 7.10 -2.49 -9.88
C ALA A 21 7.64 -3.12 -11.17
N SER A 22 8.97 -3.12 -11.33
CA SER A 22 9.63 -3.65 -12.52
C SER A 22 9.29 -5.13 -12.75
N VAL A 23 8.61 -5.40 -13.86
CA VAL A 23 8.23 -6.78 -14.24
C VAL A 23 9.47 -7.65 -14.46
N LEU A 24 10.49 -7.10 -15.11
CA LEU A 24 11.74 -7.82 -15.36
C LEU A 24 12.44 -8.22 -14.05
N ALA A 25 12.57 -7.29 -13.10
CA ALA A 25 13.15 -7.59 -11.79
C ALA A 25 12.33 -8.66 -11.04
N GLY A 26 11.00 -8.57 -11.09
CA GLY A 26 10.13 -9.57 -10.49
C GLY A 26 10.30 -10.96 -11.10
N LEU A 27 10.35 -11.05 -12.43
CA LEU A 27 10.58 -12.32 -13.13
C LEU A 27 11.94 -12.92 -12.79
N LEU A 28 12.99 -12.10 -12.70
CA LEU A 28 14.33 -12.56 -12.30
C LEU A 28 14.33 -13.11 -10.88
N ILE A 29 13.68 -12.44 -9.93
CA ILE A 29 13.56 -12.90 -8.53
C ILE A 29 12.78 -14.20 -8.46
N VAL A 30 11.62 -14.29 -9.13
CA VAL A 30 10.81 -15.51 -9.17
C VAL A 30 11.59 -16.66 -9.82
N GLY A 31 12.24 -16.40 -10.96
CA GLY A 31 13.08 -17.39 -11.66
C GLY A 31 14.22 -17.90 -10.78
N PHE A 32 14.92 -17.01 -10.09
CA PHE A 32 15.99 -17.36 -9.14
C PHE A 32 15.46 -18.22 -7.99
N ALA A 33 14.33 -17.83 -7.37
CA ALA A 33 13.74 -18.58 -6.27
C ALA A 33 13.27 -19.97 -6.71
N LEU A 34 12.61 -20.09 -7.88
CA LEU A 34 12.16 -21.36 -8.42
C LEU A 34 13.31 -22.25 -8.84
N ALA A 35 14.36 -21.71 -9.48
CA ALA A 35 15.56 -22.46 -9.86
C ALA A 35 16.26 -23.05 -8.61
N GLY A 36 16.38 -22.25 -7.53
CA GLY A 36 16.94 -22.73 -6.27
C GLY A 36 16.07 -23.83 -5.63
N VAL A 37 14.76 -23.65 -5.60
CA VAL A 37 13.84 -24.68 -5.08
C VAL A 37 13.95 -25.96 -5.90
N PHE A 38 13.94 -25.87 -7.23
CA PHE A 38 14.05 -27.03 -8.12
C PHE A 38 15.37 -27.76 -7.92
N TYR A 39 16.49 -27.03 -7.96
CA TYR A 39 17.82 -27.62 -7.77
C TYR A 39 17.93 -28.41 -6.45
N PHE A 40 17.51 -27.81 -5.35
CA PHE A 40 17.56 -28.44 -4.02
C PHE A 40 16.38 -29.38 -3.71
N SER A 41 15.47 -29.57 -4.65
CA SER A 41 14.45 -30.61 -4.61
C SER A 41 14.90 -31.89 -5.32
N GLU A 42 15.42 -31.75 -6.54
CA GLU A 42 15.69 -32.87 -7.44
C GLU A 42 17.13 -33.36 -7.38
N LEU A 43 18.11 -32.43 -7.19
CA LEU A 43 19.52 -32.79 -7.30
C LEU A 43 20.24 -32.92 -5.95
N SER A 44 19.79 -32.27 -4.90
CA SER A 44 20.54 -32.24 -3.63
C SER A 44 19.73 -32.52 -2.37
N ASP A 45 18.41 -32.64 -2.50
CA ASP A 45 17.42 -32.91 -1.43
C ASP A 45 17.73 -32.25 -0.07
N ARG A 46 17.82 -30.91 -0.06
CA ARG A 46 18.07 -30.12 1.15
C ARG A 46 16.89 -29.23 1.44
N LEU A 47 16.00 -29.66 2.32
CA LEU A 47 14.76 -28.97 2.67
C LEU A 47 14.98 -27.53 3.15
N TRP A 48 15.95 -27.30 4.02
CA TRP A 48 16.22 -25.99 4.60
C TRP A 48 16.68 -24.96 3.55
N ILE A 49 17.41 -25.38 2.51
CA ILE A 49 17.83 -24.49 1.43
C ILE A 49 16.63 -24.13 0.55
N ARG A 50 15.73 -25.05 0.27
CA ARG A 50 14.46 -24.75 -0.45
C ARG A 50 13.65 -23.69 0.28
N VAL A 51 13.50 -23.80 1.60
CA VAL A 51 12.78 -22.84 2.43
C VAL A 51 13.49 -21.49 2.41
N LEU A 52 14.83 -21.45 2.43
CA LEU A 52 15.62 -20.24 2.30
C LEU A 52 15.33 -19.51 0.98
N PHE A 53 15.41 -20.21 -0.17
CA PHE A 53 15.16 -19.61 -1.49
C PHE A 53 13.74 -19.04 -1.61
N LEU A 54 12.74 -19.76 -1.09
CA LEU A 54 11.34 -19.28 -1.08
C LEU A 54 11.18 -18.00 -0.26
N ASN A 55 11.71 -17.97 0.95
CA ASN A 55 11.59 -16.82 1.84
C ASN A 55 12.38 -15.61 1.31
N LEU A 56 13.58 -15.87 0.78
CA LEU A 56 14.40 -14.83 0.14
C LEU A 56 13.66 -14.23 -1.07
N GLY A 57 13.09 -15.07 -1.92
CA GLY A 57 12.30 -14.63 -3.08
C GLY A 57 11.13 -13.74 -2.68
N VAL A 58 10.37 -14.13 -1.65
CA VAL A 58 9.26 -13.33 -1.12
C VAL A 58 9.75 -11.98 -0.57
N GLY A 59 10.80 -11.99 0.25
CA GLY A 59 11.35 -10.75 0.81
C GLY A 59 11.87 -9.79 -0.27
N LEU A 60 12.57 -10.32 -1.28
CA LEU A 60 13.06 -9.52 -2.41
C LEU A 60 11.92 -8.94 -3.25
N LEU A 61 10.86 -9.71 -3.51
CA LEU A 61 9.67 -9.22 -4.21
C LEU A 61 9.01 -8.06 -3.43
N GLN A 62 8.89 -8.18 -2.11
CA GLN A 62 8.34 -7.12 -1.28
C GLN A 62 9.21 -5.86 -1.29
N LEU A 63 10.54 -6.00 -1.30
CA LEU A 63 11.45 -4.86 -1.38
C LEU A 63 11.30 -4.07 -2.68
N LEU A 64 10.90 -4.68 -3.78
CA LEU A 64 10.66 -3.96 -5.05
C LEU A 64 9.62 -2.83 -4.90
N ALA A 65 8.70 -2.93 -3.96
CA ALA A 65 7.72 -1.88 -3.69
C ALA A 65 8.21 -0.81 -2.69
N VAL A 66 9.23 -1.13 -1.89
CA VAL A 66 9.76 -0.22 -0.85
C VAL A 66 10.93 0.61 -1.33
N LEU A 67 11.82 0.02 -2.14
CA LEU A 67 13.10 0.62 -2.53
C LEU A 67 13.05 1.84 -3.45
N PRO A 68 12.07 2.01 -4.38
CA PRO A 68 12.03 3.23 -5.17
C PRO A 68 11.95 4.45 -4.25
N PRO A 69 12.78 5.51 -4.48
CA PRO A 69 12.73 6.71 -3.67
C PRO A 69 11.38 7.37 -3.84
N HIS A 70 10.49 7.13 -2.91
CA HIS A 70 9.21 7.78 -2.85
C HIS A 70 9.41 9.09 -2.11
N ARG A 71 9.20 10.21 -2.79
CA ARG A 71 9.01 11.48 -2.09
C ARG A 71 7.81 11.28 -1.18
N LEU A 72 8.08 11.14 0.13
CA LEU A 72 7.04 11.32 1.13
C LEU A 72 6.46 12.70 0.83
N SER A 73 5.25 12.75 0.29
CA SER A 73 4.53 14.01 0.21
C SER A 73 4.56 14.59 1.61
N ALA A 74 5.00 15.84 1.75
CA ALA A 74 5.10 16.53 3.05
C ALA A 74 3.74 16.53 3.80
N GLY A 75 2.64 16.20 3.12
CA GLY A 75 1.29 16.03 3.64
C GLY A 75 0.79 14.59 3.76
N ALA A 76 1.67 13.56 3.69
CA ALA A 76 1.21 12.18 3.83
C ALA A 76 0.52 11.98 5.19
N ASP A 77 -0.73 11.52 5.13
CA ASP A 77 -1.56 11.22 6.31
C ASP A 77 -0.89 10.15 7.19
N LYS A 78 -1.18 10.20 8.49
CA LYS A 78 -0.66 9.24 9.49
C LYS A 78 -0.94 7.80 9.08
N LEU A 79 -2.12 7.53 8.53
CA LEU A 79 -2.54 6.19 8.10
C LEU A 79 -1.70 5.69 6.92
N GLU A 80 -1.40 6.54 5.94
CA GLU A 80 -0.54 6.18 4.80
C GLU A 80 0.90 5.86 5.26
N LYS A 81 1.41 6.62 6.23
CA LYS A 81 2.70 6.32 6.88
C LYS A 81 2.66 4.97 7.57
N THR A 82 1.57 4.66 8.28
CA THR A 82 1.38 3.36 8.96
C THR A 82 1.40 2.21 7.97
N VAL A 83 0.68 2.30 6.84
CA VAL A 83 0.72 1.27 5.78
C VAL A 83 2.15 1.03 5.31
N ARG A 84 2.86 2.10 5.01
CA ARG A 84 4.25 2.02 4.50
C ARG A 84 5.19 1.37 5.50
N TRP A 85 5.14 1.79 6.76
CA TRP A 85 5.96 1.19 7.82
C TRP A 85 5.61 -0.27 8.06
N THR A 86 4.32 -0.61 8.13
CA THR A 86 3.86 -2.00 8.28
C THR A 86 4.35 -2.88 7.13
N TYR A 87 4.22 -2.40 5.89
CA TYR A 87 4.70 -3.15 4.73
C TYR A 87 6.22 -3.32 4.72
N GLY A 88 6.96 -2.27 5.07
CA GLY A 88 8.42 -2.34 5.21
C GLY A 88 8.87 -3.33 6.28
N LEU A 89 8.23 -3.31 7.45
CA LEU A 89 8.46 -4.27 8.52
C LEU A 89 8.14 -5.70 8.08
N PHE A 90 7.09 -5.90 7.28
CA PHE A 90 6.74 -7.22 6.74
C PHE A 90 7.79 -7.73 5.74
N ALA A 91 8.34 -6.85 4.91
CA ALA A 91 9.45 -7.19 4.02
C ALA A 91 10.71 -7.59 4.81
N ILE A 92 11.05 -6.83 5.84
CA ILE A 92 12.18 -7.15 6.75
C ILE A 92 11.94 -8.49 7.45
N TYR A 93 10.74 -8.71 8.00
CA TYR A 93 10.36 -9.98 8.62
C TYR A 93 10.53 -11.16 7.65
N SER A 94 10.11 -11.01 6.40
CA SER A 94 10.26 -12.06 5.37
C SER A 94 11.72 -12.41 5.08
N LEU A 95 12.62 -11.42 5.09
CA LEU A 95 14.07 -11.63 4.95
C LEU A 95 14.68 -12.26 6.20
N LEU A 96 14.31 -11.78 7.40
CA LEU A 96 14.77 -12.37 8.66
C LEU A 96 14.37 -13.83 8.79
N ARG A 97 13.19 -14.20 8.28
CA ARG A 97 12.72 -15.57 8.23
C ARG A 97 13.59 -16.46 7.34
N ALA A 98 14.15 -15.92 6.25
CA ALA A 98 15.12 -16.63 5.43
C ALA A 98 16.40 -16.95 6.23
N VAL A 99 16.84 -16.03 7.08
CA VAL A 99 18.02 -16.22 7.96
C VAL A 99 17.70 -17.14 9.15
N ALA A 100 16.49 -17.07 9.67
CA ALA A 100 16.06 -17.87 10.84
C ALA A 100 16.14 -19.39 10.61
N VAL A 101 16.06 -19.83 9.34
CA VAL A 101 16.26 -21.25 8.96
C VAL A 101 17.64 -21.76 9.40
N TRP A 102 18.65 -20.88 9.45
CA TRP A 102 20.00 -21.24 9.86
C TRP A 102 20.19 -21.23 11.39
N LEU A 103 19.43 -20.39 12.06
CA LEU A 103 19.55 -20.19 13.51
C LEU A 103 18.72 -21.22 14.30
N LEU A 104 17.63 -21.70 13.73
CA LEU A 104 16.72 -22.68 14.34
C LEU A 104 16.93 -24.02 13.64
N PRO A 105 17.65 -24.96 14.24
CA PRO A 105 17.96 -26.24 13.60
C PRO A 105 16.67 -27.00 13.28
N VAL A 106 16.41 -27.13 12.00
CA VAL A 106 15.40 -28.06 11.48
C VAL A 106 16.08 -29.41 11.34
N GLN A 107 15.79 -30.34 12.24
CA GLN A 107 16.33 -31.72 12.12
C GLN A 107 15.86 -32.31 10.81
N GLU A 108 16.77 -32.83 10.00
CA GLU A 108 16.48 -33.40 8.68
C GLU A 108 15.45 -34.55 8.73
N ASN A 109 15.33 -35.20 9.88
CA ASN A 109 14.40 -36.33 10.11
C ASN A 109 13.11 -35.95 10.86
N ALA A 110 12.94 -34.70 11.27
CA ALA A 110 11.71 -34.25 11.92
C ALA A 110 10.73 -33.66 10.90
N GLU A 111 9.44 -33.94 11.07
CA GLU A 111 8.40 -33.26 10.28
C GLU A 111 8.56 -31.74 10.48
N LEU A 112 8.84 -31.02 9.39
CA LEU A 112 9.00 -29.54 9.38
C LEU A 112 7.86 -28.85 10.13
N THR A 113 6.63 -29.40 9.99
CA THR A 113 5.40 -28.90 10.61
C THR A 113 5.39 -28.92 12.13
N ARG A 114 6.26 -29.74 12.75
CA ARG A 114 6.42 -29.81 14.23
C ARG A 114 7.61 -28.99 14.74
N SER A 115 8.38 -28.40 13.85
CA SER A 115 9.54 -27.60 14.25
C SER A 115 9.12 -26.27 14.85
N GLY A 116 9.89 -25.77 15.84
CA GLY A 116 9.70 -24.43 16.40
C GLY A 116 9.80 -23.34 15.35
N TYR A 117 10.64 -23.52 14.33
CA TYR A 117 10.73 -22.63 13.17
C TYR A 117 9.36 -22.50 12.44
N TRP A 118 8.69 -23.64 12.16
CA TRP A 118 7.40 -23.66 11.48
C TRP A 118 6.32 -22.91 12.27
N LEU A 119 6.20 -23.23 13.56
CA LEU A 119 5.21 -22.60 14.44
C LEU A 119 5.44 -21.10 14.55
N LEU A 120 6.68 -20.66 14.74
CA LEU A 120 7.04 -19.25 14.85
C LEU A 120 6.75 -18.51 13.52
N THR A 121 7.12 -19.09 12.39
CA THR A 121 6.90 -18.47 11.08
C THR A 121 5.43 -18.44 10.69
N LEU A 122 4.66 -19.48 11.02
CA LEU A 122 3.22 -19.54 10.77
C LEU A 122 2.50 -18.47 11.61
N ALA A 123 2.74 -18.46 12.91
CA ALA A 123 2.14 -17.48 13.81
C ALA A 123 2.51 -16.03 13.41
N GLY A 124 3.79 -15.76 13.18
CA GLY A 124 4.25 -14.44 12.77
C GLY A 124 3.66 -13.99 11.44
N THR A 125 3.63 -14.88 10.43
CA THR A 125 3.05 -14.53 9.12
C THR A 125 1.54 -14.26 9.24
N THR A 126 0.83 -15.06 10.03
CA THR A 126 -0.62 -14.90 10.24
C THR A 126 -0.93 -13.58 10.94
N LEU A 127 -0.21 -13.27 12.02
CA LEU A 127 -0.39 -12.01 12.75
C LEU A 127 -0.06 -10.78 11.89
N PHE A 128 1.05 -10.82 11.13
CA PHE A 128 1.37 -9.74 10.20
C PHE A 128 0.34 -9.59 9.10
N SER A 129 -0.13 -10.69 8.52
CA SER A 129 -1.14 -10.66 7.47
C SER A 129 -2.46 -10.09 7.97
N LEU A 130 -2.89 -10.48 9.17
CA LEU A 130 -4.11 -9.95 9.80
C LEU A 130 -3.97 -8.45 10.08
N TRP A 131 -2.88 -8.04 10.72
CA TRP A 131 -2.60 -6.63 11.00
C TRP A 131 -2.57 -5.81 9.71
N PHE A 132 -1.86 -6.29 8.69
CA PHE A 132 -1.74 -5.60 7.41
C PHE A 132 -3.09 -5.49 6.69
N ALA A 133 -3.91 -6.54 6.73
CA ALA A 133 -5.26 -6.51 6.18
C ALA A 133 -6.15 -5.48 6.89
N LEU A 134 -6.08 -5.37 8.21
CA LEU A 134 -6.81 -4.36 8.98
C LEU A 134 -6.37 -2.93 8.62
N VAL A 135 -5.07 -2.70 8.49
CA VAL A 135 -4.53 -1.39 8.10
C VAL A 135 -4.95 -1.02 6.67
N LEU A 136 -4.91 -1.98 5.73
CA LEU A 136 -5.40 -1.75 4.37
C LEU A 136 -6.90 -1.49 4.33
N LEU A 137 -7.68 -2.22 5.09
CA LEU A 137 -9.13 -2.00 5.21
C LEU A 137 -9.42 -0.59 5.72
N ALA A 138 -8.74 -0.16 6.79
CA ALA A 138 -8.87 1.20 7.31
C ALA A 138 -8.53 2.27 6.27
N CYS A 139 -7.48 2.05 5.47
CA CYS A 139 -7.14 2.94 4.36
C CYS A 139 -8.23 2.97 3.28
N SER A 140 -8.73 1.80 2.88
CA SER A 140 -9.77 1.70 1.85
C SER A 140 -11.06 2.39 2.28
N VAL A 141 -11.48 2.19 3.52
CA VAL A 141 -12.65 2.87 4.11
C VAL A 141 -12.44 4.37 4.10
N ARG A 142 -11.29 4.86 4.57
CA ARG A 142 -10.96 6.29 4.53
C ARG A 142 -11.02 6.84 3.10
N ASP A 143 -10.40 6.16 2.13
CA ASP A 143 -10.32 6.62 0.75
C ASP A 143 -11.74 6.74 0.14
N VAL A 144 -12.64 5.79 0.43
CA VAL A 144 -14.05 5.85 0.03
C VAL A 144 -14.76 7.04 0.69
N PHE A 145 -14.56 7.25 2.00
CA PHE A 145 -15.16 8.40 2.70
C PHE A 145 -14.68 9.73 2.13
N MET A 146 -13.39 9.85 1.80
CA MET A 146 -12.83 11.08 1.20
C MET A 146 -13.44 11.34 -0.18
N THR A 147 -13.60 10.31 -1.00
CA THR A 147 -14.26 10.42 -2.32
C THR A 147 -15.71 10.87 -2.19
N LEU A 148 -16.50 10.19 -1.35
CA LEU A 148 -17.90 10.55 -1.11
C LEU A 148 -18.05 11.97 -0.55
N ARG A 149 -17.13 12.39 0.31
CA ARG A 149 -17.10 13.75 0.84
C ARG A 149 -16.80 14.77 -0.25
N ASP A 150 -15.84 14.50 -1.14
CA ASP A 150 -15.53 15.40 -2.27
C ASP A 150 -16.71 15.51 -3.23
N GLU A 151 -17.35 14.40 -3.59
CA GLU A 151 -18.56 14.39 -4.42
C GLU A 151 -19.70 15.19 -3.80
N ARG A 152 -19.94 15.03 -2.49
CA ARG A 152 -20.98 15.78 -1.77
C ARG A 152 -20.69 17.28 -1.69
N ASN A 153 -19.43 17.66 -1.68
CA ASN A 153 -18.99 19.04 -1.48
C ASN A 153 -18.90 19.84 -2.79
N ARG A 154 -19.00 19.17 -3.94
CA ARG A 154 -18.95 19.82 -5.26
C ARG A 154 -20.31 19.93 -5.89
N ASP A 155 -20.50 21.01 -6.65
CA ASP A 155 -21.63 21.14 -7.55
C ASP A 155 -21.47 20.20 -8.76
N GLN A 156 -22.54 19.53 -9.15
CA GLN A 156 -22.49 18.49 -10.19
C GLN A 156 -22.17 19.02 -11.57
N LEU A 157 -22.58 20.26 -11.87
CA LEU A 157 -22.39 20.88 -13.18
C LEU A 157 -21.04 21.57 -13.30
N THR A 158 -20.69 22.40 -12.34
CA THR A 158 -19.50 23.25 -12.39
C THR A 158 -18.26 22.63 -11.74
N ARG A 159 -18.43 21.57 -10.94
CA ARG A 159 -17.38 20.95 -10.11
C ARG A 159 -16.74 21.89 -9.09
N LEU A 160 -17.24 23.10 -8.93
CA LEU A 160 -16.85 24.02 -7.88
C LEU A 160 -17.38 23.55 -6.52
N LEU A 161 -16.85 24.11 -5.44
CA LEU A 161 -17.44 23.88 -4.11
C LEU A 161 -18.88 24.38 -4.11
N ASN A 162 -19.81 23.56 -3.65
CA ASN A 162 -21.17 24.03 -3.44
C ASN A 162 -21.21 25.01 -2.27
N ARG A 163 -22.31 25.77 -2.16
CA ARG A 163 -22.48 26.83 -1.15
C ARG A 163 -22.11 26.39 0.25
N ARG A 164 -22.55 25.18 0.64
CA ARG A 164 -22.30 24.64 1.98
C ARG A 164 -20.79 24.40 2.20
N ALA A 165 -20.14 23.70 1.29
CA ALA A 165 -18.72 23.38 1.40
C ALA A 165 -17.85 24.64 1.33
N PHE A 166 -18.25 25.65 0.54
CA PHE A 166 -17.58 26.96 0.51
C PHE A 166 -17.65 27.64 1.89
N MET A 167 -18.83 27.68 2.52
CA MET A 167 -18.97 28.30 3.84
C MET A 167 -18.19 27.57 4.92
N GLU A 168 -18.23 26.22 4.90
CA GLU A 168 -17.44 25.37 5.83
C GLU A 168 -15.92 25.60 5.65
N ALA A 169 -15.44 25.87 4.44
CA ALA A 169 -14.03 26.14 4.17
C ALA A 169 -13.63 27.58 4.50
N ALA A 170 -14.51 28.55 4.30
CA ALA A 170 -14.23 29.98 4.52
C ALA A 170 -14.21 30.34 6.02
N GLU A 171 -15.07 29.74 6.83
CA GLU A 171 -15.21 30.09 8.24
C GLU A 171 -13.90 30.00 9.04
N PRO A 172 -13.07 28.92 8.95
CA PRO A 172 -11.78 28.87 9.63
C PRO A 172 -10.79 29.94 9.16
N LEU A 173 -10.85 30.30 7.86
CA LEU A 173 -9.97 31.33 7.29
C LEU A 173 -10.32 32.71 7.84
N LEU A 174 -11.60 32.99 8.03
CA LEU A 174 -12.06 34.25 8.64
C LEU A 174 -11.67 34.38 10.12
N GLN A 175 -11.53 33.23 10.81
CA GLN A 175 -11.13 33.18 12.21
C GLN A 175 -9.62 33.16 12.43
N ASP A 176 -8.82 32.92 11.36
CA ASP A 176 -7.36 32.86 11.47
C ASP A 176 -6.75 34.25 11.67
N ARG A 177 -6.34 34.54 12.90
CA ARG A 177 -5.70 35.80 13.29
C ARG A 177 -4.36 36.07 12.61
N ARG A 178 -3.78 35.10 11.88
CA ARG A 178 -2.53 35.28 11.12
C ARG A 178 -2.78 35.92 9.77
N LEU A 179 -4.02 35.86 9.27
CA LEU A 179 -4.41 36.53 8.04
C LEU A 179 -4.70 38.02 8.37
N THR A 180 -3.86 38.90 7.87
CA THR A 180 -3.99 40.35 8.11
C THR A 180 -4.94 41.06 7.15
N SER A 181 -5.21 40.46 5.99
CA SER A 181 -6.16 40.98 4.99
C SER A 181 -6.75 39.84 4.14
N TRP A 182 -8.02 39.97 3.81
CA TRP A 182 -8.74 39.08 2.91
C TRP A 182 -9.81 39.87 2.15
N ALA A 183 -10.19 39.36 0.99
CA ALA A 183 -11.26 39.93 0.19
C ALA A 183 -12.21 38.80 -0.29
N VAL A 184 -13.47 39.10 -0.42
CA VAL A 184 -14.48 38.22 -1.03
C VAL A 184 -14.91 38.82 -2.35
N VAL A 185 -14.85 38.05 -3.43
CA VAL A 185 -15.32 38.47 -4.74
C VAL A 185 -16.62 37.67 -5.01
N ALA A 186 -17.72 38.40 -5.19
CA ALA A 186 -19.00 37.81 -5.64
C ALA A 186 -19.15 38.09 -7.14
N VAL A 187 -19.47 37.02 -7.89
CA VAL A 187 -19.69 37.10 -9.34
C VAL A 187 -21.06 36.54 -9.65
N ASP A 188 -21.82 37.23 -10.49
CA ASP A 188 -23.11 36.74 -11.00
C ASP A 188 -23.10 36.82 -12.53
N ILE A 189 -23.87 35.97 -13.18
CA ILE A 189 -24.00 35.95 -14.65
C ILE A 189 -25.27 36.67 -15.03
N ASP A 190 -25.10 37.81 -15.70
CA ASP A 190 -26.23 38.57 -16.23
C ASP A 190 -27.07 37.73 -17.21
N HIS A 191 -28.38 37.82 -17.05
CA HIS A 191 -29.35 37.13 -17.90
C HIS A 191 -29.21 35.59 -17.99
N PHE A 192 -28.61 34.94 -16.96
CA PHE A 192 -28.39 33.50 -16.94
C PHE A 192 -29.63 32.68 -17.25
N LYS A 193 -30.81 33.11 -16.74
CA LYS A 193 -32.09 32.46 -17.05
C LYS A 193 -32.40 32.48 -18.54
N GLN A 194 -32.19 33.58 -19.22
CA GLN A 194 -32.45 33.69 -20.66
C GLN A 194 -31.50 32.81 -21.49
N ILE A 195 -30.26 32.69 -21.04
CA ILE A 195 -29.26 31.82 -21.67
C ILE A 195 -29.72 30.38 -21.53
N ASN A 196 -30.12 29.93 -20.35
CA ASN A 196 -30.61 28.57 -20.14
C ASN A 196 -31.89 28.24 -20.90
N ASP A 197 -32.86 29.18 -20.94
CA ASP A 197 -34.12 29.00 -21.64
C ASP A 197 -33.91 28.86 -23.17
N ASN A 198 -32.88 29.49 -23.72
CA ASN A 198 -32.57 29.47 -25.16
C ASN A 198 -31.64 28.33 -25.60
N TRP A 199 -30.69 27.90 -24.71
CA TRP A 199 -29.61 26.99 -25.10
C TRP A 199 -29.60 25.68 -24.29
N GLY A 200 -30.46 25.56 -23.28
CA GLY A 200 -30.53 24.40 -22.38
C GLY A 200 -29.43 24.37 -21.33
N HIS A 201 -29.53 23.39 -20.47
CA HIS A 201 -28.55 23.16 -19.41
C HIS A 201 -27.31 22.43 -19.92
#